data_4b3e73ca749ec914df78a589aefe97b6
#
_entry.id   4b3e73ca749ec914df78a589aefe97b6
#
_cell.length_a   1.000
_cell.length_b   1.000
_cell.length_c   1.000
_cell.angle_alpha   90.00
_cell.angle_beta   90.00
_cell.angle_gamma   90.00
#
_symmetry.space_group_name_H-M   'P 1'
#
loop_
_entity.id
_entity.type
_entity.pdbx_description
1 polymer ?
#
loop_
_entity_poly.entity_id
_entity_poly.type
_entity_poly.pdbx_seq_one_letter_code
_entity_poly.pdbx_strand_id
1 'polypeptide(L)'
;MNIERLDESSARFRGVDFDARLTLIDSAQVFHWREEGGAFCGVTAGRSARLVPCGDGFLLEGCAAGDEPFWIHYFDLARDYSRLAERVRNYDMAYRAMKRLPGLRVLNQPAWEALIAFIISANNNVSRIRGIVLRLLETLGEDGAFPTPERLAAADEETLRGLGCGYRAPYLIDTAARVRDGFDLRSVSALPYEEAHKRLLTLSGVGDKVADCVQLFGMGQSMAFPVDVWVERLMKTWFVPETAGKAEIRRAAHDMFGDDAGLIQQSLFHCARLGLLKLEK
;
A
#
# COMPACT_ATOMS: atom_id res chain seq x y z
N MET A 1 -13.09 1.53 19.13
CA MET A 1 -12.34 0.26 18.96
C MET A 1 -12.14 -0.39 20.32
N ASN A 2 -12.44 -1.67 20.44
CA ASN A 2 -12.18 -2.51 21.62
C ASN A 2 -11.42 -3.76 21.16
N ILE A 3 -10.41 -4.18 21.93
CA ILE A 3 -9.60 -5.36 21.63
C ILE A 3 -9.75 -6.35 22.77
N GLU A 4 -10.16 -7.56 22.42
CA GLU A 4 -10.36 -8.68 23.33
C GLU A 4 -9.35 -9.78 22.99
N ARG A 5 -8.42 -10.05 23.89
CA ARG A 5 -7.49 -11.18 23.77
C ARG A 5 -8.26 -12.49 24.04
N LEU A 6 -8.17 -13.45 23.12
CA LEU A 6 -8.84 -14.74 23.25
C LEU A 6 -7.89 -15.82 23.77
N ASP A 7 -6.64 -15.80 23.32
CA ASP A 7 -5.56 -16.71 23.72
C ASP A 7 -4.18 -16.07 23.47
N GLU A 8 -3.09 -16.80 23.59
CA GLU A 8 -1.71 -16.28 23.40
C GLU A 8 -1.41 -15.79 21.99
N SER A 9 -2.16 -16.24 20.97
CA SER A 9 -1.91 -15.99 19.56
C SER A 9 -3.08 -15.35 18.81
N SER A 10 -4.19 -15.04 19.51
CA SER A 10 -5.41 -14.55 18.86
C SER A 10 -6.03 -13.38 19.60
N ALA A 11 -6.45 -12.36 18.85
CA ALA A 11 -7.15 -11.20 19.36
C ALA A 11 -8.36 -10.83 18.48
N ARG A 12 -9.45 -10.39 19.12
CA ARG A 12 -10.63 -9.88 18.44
C ARG A 12 -10.67 -8.36 18.49
N PHE A 13 -10.80 -7.74 17.34
CA PHE A 13 -10.94 -6.30 17.17
C PHE A 13 -12.40 -5.98 16.88
N ARG A 14 -13.05 -5.14 17.72
CA ARG A 14 -14.47 -4.76 17.62
C ARG A 14 -14.62 -3.25 17.49
N GLY A 15 -15.73 -2.81 16.89
CA GLY A 15 -16.02 -1.41 16.69
C GLY A 15 -14.99 -0.75 15.75
N VAL A 16 -14.57 -1.50 14.72
CA VAL A 16 -13.62 -1.04 13.71
C VAL A 16 -14.31 -0.96 12.35
N ASP A 17 -14.26 0.19 11.73
CA ASP A 17 -14.67 0.38 10.34
C ASP A 17 -13.54 -0.13 9.43
N PHE A 18 -13.57 -1.42 9.10
CA PHE A 18 -12.55 -2.12 8.32
C PHE A 18 -13.17 -3.20 7.42
N ASP A 19 -13.02 -3.04 6.11
CA ASP A 19 -13.37 -4.07 5.13
C ASP A 19 -12.09 -4.77 4.66
N ALA A 20 -11.94 -6.03 5.07
CA ALA A 20 -10.74 -6.81 4.80
C ALA A 20 -10.56 -7.12 3.31
N ARG A 21 -11.63 -7.48 2.58
CA ARG A 21 -11.55 -7.75 1.15
C ARG A 21 -11.15 -6.48 0.39
N LEU A 22 -11.87 -5.40 0.67
CA LEU A 22 -11.63 -4.11 0.04
C LEU A 22 -10.20 -3.63 0.27
N THR A 23 -9.70 -3.76 1.51
CA THR A 23 -8.37 -3.27 1.91
C THR A 23 -7.23 -4.20 1.47
N LEU A 24 -7.37 -5.52 1.65
CA LEU A 24 -6.25 -6.47 1.47
C LEU A 24 -6.21 -7.09 0.06
N ILE A 25 -7.35 -7.18 -0.62
CA ILE A 25 -7.46 -7.88 -1.90
C ILE A 25 -7.71 -6.91 -3.06
N ASP A 26 -8.73 -6.04 -2.93
CA ASP A 26 -9.21 -5.28 -4.08
C ASP A 26 -8.50 -3.94 -4.28
N SER A 27 -7.94 -3.35 -3.23
CA SER A 27 -7.40 -1.98 -3.23
C SER A 27 -6.11 -1.77 -4.04
N ALA A 28 -5.41 -2.84 -4.43
CA ALA A 28 -4.13 -2.78 -5.17
C ALA A 28 -3.00 -2.02 -4.44
N GLN A 29 -3.04 -1.95 -3.12
CA GLN A 29 -2.00 -1.37 -2.27
C GLN A 29 -1.07 -2.42 -1.65
N VAL A 30 -1.54 -3.68 -1.58
CA VAL A 30 -0.82 -4.83 -1.04
C VAL A 30 -1.06 -6.04 -1.93
N PHE A 31 -0.07 -6.95 -2.07
CA PHE A 31 -0.13 -7.99 -3.09
C PHE A 31 0.13 -9.41 -2.55
N HIS A 32 0.45 -9.56 -1.28
CA HIS A 32 0.81 -10.84 -0.66
C HIS A 32 -0.27 -11.43 0.25
N TRP A 33 -1.36 -10.71 0.51
CA TRP A 33 -2.51 -11.27 1.20
C TRP A 33 -3.36 -12.11 0.24
N ARG A 34 -3.86 -13.25 0.75
CA ARG A 34 -4.73 -14.18 0.00
C ARG A 34 -6.06 -14.34 0.72
N GLU A 35 -7.13 -14.54 -0.02
CA GLU A 35 -8.42 -14.93 0.54
C GLU A 35 -8.58 -16.43 0.47
N GLU A 36 -8.87 -17.07 1.59
CA GLU A 36 -9.01 -18.52 1.75
C GLU A 36 -10.21 -18.82 2.64
N GLY A 37 -11.28 -19.37 2.06
CA GLY A 37 -12.49 -19.78 2.82
C GLY A 37 -13.16 -18.63 3.59
N GLY A 38 -13.15 -17.41 3.06
CA GLY A 38 -13.72 -16.22 3.69
C GLY A 38 -12.82 -15.56 4.75
N ALA A 39 -11.63 -16.09 4.98
CA ALA A 39 -10.57 -15.46 5.77
C ALA A 39 -9.49 -14.86 4.86
N PHE A 40 -8.65 -14.00 5.41
CA PHE A 40 -7.56 -13.33 4.70
C PHE A 40 -6.24 -13.68 5.37
N CYS A 41 -5.35 -14.34 4.63
CA CYS A 41 -4.09 -14.85 5.12
C CYS A 41 -2.91 -14.09 4.49
N GLY A 42 -1.90 -13.77 5.29
CA GLY A 42 -0.70 -13.09 4.82
C GLY A 42 0.43 -13.13 5.84
N VAL A 43 1.65 -12.84 5.37
CA VAL A 43 2.83 -12.70 6.22
C VAL A 43 3.42 -11.32 5.99
N THR A 44 3.58 -10.53 7.04
CA THR A 44 4.16 -9.19 6.98
C THR A 44 5.03 -8.92 8.20
N ALA A 45 6.19 -8.30 8.02
CA ALA A 45 7.20 -8.12 9.07
C ALA A 45 7.53 -9.42 9.83
N GLY A 46 7.57 -10.56 9.13
CA GLY A 46 7.78 -11.88 9.72
C GLY A 46 6.61 -12.41 10.57
N ARG A 47 5.44 -11.74 10.57
CA ARG A 47 4.24 -12.15 11.28
C ARG A 47 3.27 -12.82 10.33
N SER A 48 3.00 -14.10 10.53
CA SER A 48 1.92 -14.81 9.85
C SER A 48 0.59 -14.48 10.53
N ALA A 49 -0.39 -14.09 9.75
CA ALA A 49 -1.71 -13.73 10.27
C ALA A 49 -2.84 -14.28 9.39
N ARG A 50 -3.94 -14.66 10.06
CA ARG A 50 -5.20 -15.01 9.45
C ARG A 50 -6.31 -14.15 10.04
N LEU A 51 -6.87 -13.26 9.22
CA LEU A 51 -7.94 -12.34 9.58
C LEU A 51 -9.27 -12.92 9.16
N VAL A 52 -10.19 -13.09 10.12
CA VAL A 52 -11.55 -13.60 9.90
C VAL A 52 -12.55 -12.50 10.22
N PRO A 53 -13.27 -11.95 9.24
CA PRO A 53 -14.31 -10.94 9.50
C PRO A 53 -15.37 -11.51 10.46
N CYS A 54 -15.76 -10.75 11.48
CA CYS A 54 -16.79 -11.15 12.43
C CYS A 54 -17.51 -9.94 13.04
N GLY A 55 -18.83 -9.91 12.93
CA GLY A 55 -19.66 -8.85 13.51
C GLY A 55 -19.27 -7.46 13.04
N ASP A 56 -18.95 -6.58 13.98
CA ASP A 56 -18.51 -5.19 13.77
C ASP A 56 -16.99 -5.02 13.71
N GLY A 57 -16.28 -6.09 13.31
CA GLY A 57 -14.82 -6.11 13.25
C GLY A 57 -14.26 -7.41 12.70
N PHE A 58 -13.20 -7.93 13.32
CA PHE A 58 -12.55 -9.16 12.87
C PHE A 58 -11.82 -9.89 14.02
N LEU A 59 -11.64 -11.19 13.86
CA LEU A 59 -10.70 -12.01 14.62
C LEU A 59 -9.36 -12.03 13.86
N LEU A 60 -8.26 -11.83 14.57
CA LEU A 60 -6.91 -11.95 14.04
C LEU A 60 -6.19 -13.11 14.76
N GLU A 61 -6.01 -14.21 14.05
CA GLU A 61 -5.15 -15.33 14.43
C GLU A 61 -3.72 -15.03 13.99
N GLY A 62 -2.72 -15.46 14.76
CA GLY A 62 -1.30 -15.07 14.57
C GLY A 62 -0.94 -13.71 15.18
N CYS A 63 -1.83 -13.14 15.99
CA CYS A 63 -1.56 -11.93 16.76
C CYS A 63 -1.03 -12.34 18.15
N ALA A 64 0.30 -12.40 18.31
CA ALA A 64 0.90 -12.69 19.61
C ALA A 64 0.60 -11.60 20.65
N ALA A 65 0.71 -11.93 21.92
CA ALA A 65 0.51 -10.95 22.99
C ALA A 65 1.54 -9.81 22.87
N GLY A 66 1.04 -8.56 22.79
CA GLY A 66 1.84 -7.36 22.58
C GLY A 66 2.00 -6.96 21.11
N ASP A 67 1.49 -7.73 20.15
CA ASP A 67 1.49 -7.38 18.71
C ASP A 67 0.30 -6.47 18.32
N GLU A 68 -0.67 -6.24 19.20
CA GLU A 68 -1.84 -5.42 18.90
C GLU A 68 -1.46 -4.00 18.38
N PRO A 69 -0.47 -3.29 18.95
CA PRO A 69 -0.07 -1.99 18.43
C PRO A 69 0.44 -2.05 16.99
N PHE A 70 1.19 -3.11 16.64
CA PHE A 70 1.64 -3.33 15.26
C PHE A 70 0.44 -3.46 14.31
N TRP A 71 -0.55 -4.29 14.62
CA TRP A 71 -1.71 -4.52 13.77
C TRP A 71 -2.63 -3.30 13.69
N ILE A 72 -2.80 -2.56 14.79
CA ILE A 72 -3.52 -1.27 14.80
C ILE A 72 -2.86 -0.30 13.81
N HIS A 73 -1.53 -0.22 13.85
CA HIS A 73 -0.76 0.62 12.94
C HIS A 73 -0.83 0.12 11.51
N TYR A 74 -0.57 -1.18 11.28
CA TYR A 74 -0.55 -1.80 9.96
C TYR A 74 -1.86 -1.58 9.20
N PHE A 75 -3.00 -1.80 9.87
CA PHE A 75 -4.34 -1.62 9.29
C PHE A 75 -4.88 -0.18 9.38
N ASP A 76 -4.11 0.77 9.90
CA ASP A 76 -4.51 2.17 10.15
C ASP A 76 -5.85 2.30 10.91
N LEU A 77 -6.06 1.45 11.94
CA LEU A 77 -7.34 1.37 12.66
C LEU A 77 -7.62 2.55 13.57
N ALA A 78 -6.59 3.29 13.98
CA ALA A 78 -6.72 4.44 14.87
C ALA A 78 -7.25 5.70 14.17
N ARG A 79 -7.17 5.75 12.83
CA ARG A 79 -7.58 6.93 12.05
C ARG A 79 -9.09 6.97 11.84
N ASP A 80 -9.67 8.15 12.02
CA ASP A 80 -11.08 8.40 11.74
C ASP A 80 -11.30 8.82 10.26
N TYR A 81 -11.62 7.85 9.42
CA TYR A 81 -11.89 8.07 7.99
C TYR A 81 -13.22 8.79 7.73
N SER A 82 -14.18 8.75 8.67
CA SER A 82 -15.43 9.50 8.56
C SER A 82 -15.17 10.99 8.68
N ARG A 83 -14.32 11.39 9.63
CA ARG A 83 -13.88 12.78 9.80
C ARG A 83 -13.04 13.24 8.60
N LEU A 84 -12.21 12.37 8.05
CA LEU A 84 -11.44 12.66 6.84
C LEU A 84 -12.36 12.93 5.65
N ALA A 85 -13.40 12.12 5.45
CA ALA A 85 -14.39 12.34 4.39
C ALA A 85 -15.07 13.71 4.53
N GLU A 86 -15.48 14.11 5.75
CA GLU A 86 -16.12 15.43 5.96
C GLU A 86 -15.20 16.62 5.64
N ARG A 87 -13.88 16.48 5.82
CA ARG A 87 -12.91 17.56 5.46
C ARG A 87 -12.87 17.83 3.95
N VAL A 88 -13.16 16.83 3.12
CA VAL A 88 -13.18 16.97 1.65
C VAL A 88 -14.58 17.17 1.09
N ARG A 89 -15.55 17.52 1.92
CA ARG A 89 -16.97 17.68 1.53
C ARG A 89 -17.18 18.69 0.38
N ASN A 90 -16.33 19.71 0.30
CA ASN A 90 -16.37 20.71 -0.77
C ASN A 90 -15.86 20.17 -2.13
N TYR A 91 -15.24 18.99 -2.16
CA TYR A 91 -14.79 18.30 -3.35
C TYR A 91 -15.71 17.10 -3.60
N ASP A 92 -16.84 17.32 -4.28
CA ASP A 92 -17.94 16.34 -4.44
C ASP A 92 -17.45 14.93 -4.79
N MET A 93 -16.56 14.80 -5.78
CA MET A 93 -16.07 13.49 -6.24
C MET A 93 -15.20 12.80 -5.18
N ALA A 94 -14.37 13.56 -4.44
CA ALA A 94 -13.56 13.01 -3.35
C ALA A 94 -14.43 12.56 -2.17
N TYR A 95 -15.40 13.38 -1.77
CA TYR A 95 -16.35 13.05 -0.72
C TYR A 95 -17.16 11.79 -1.07
N ARG A 96 -17.71 11.72 -2.28
CA ARG A 96 -18.48 10.56 -2.76
C ARG A 96 -17.63 9.30 -2.85
N ALA A 97 -16.37 9.41 -3.28
CA ALA A 97 -15.45 8.28 -3.32
C ALA A 97 -15.25 7.67 -1.93
N MET A 98 -14.97 8.50 -0.94
CA MET A 98 -14.78 8.03 0.44
C MET A 98 -16.05 7.43 1.04
N LYS A 99 -17.22 8.03 0.78
CA LYS A 99 -18.51 7.49 1.28
C LYS A 99 -18.94 6.18 0.61
N ARG A 100 -18.44 5.88 -0.60
CA ARG A 100 -18.77 4.63 -1.31
C ARG A 100 -17.94 3.43 -0.91
N LEU A 101 -16.87 3.64 -0.18
CA LEU A 101 -15.90 2.62 0.21
C LEU A 101 -15.73 2.57 1.75
N PRO A 102 -16.83 2.35 2.52
CA PRO A 102 -16.72 2.23 3.96
C PRO A 102 -15.78 1.06 4.30
N GLY A 103 -14.94 1.25 5.30
CA GLY A 103 -13.97 0.25 5.72
C GLY A 103 -12.70 0.13 4.87
N LEU A 104 -12.57 0.86 3.76
CA LEU A 104 -11.29 0.95 3.07
C LEU A 104 -10.28 1.69 3.95
N ARG A 105 -9.12 1.05 4.17
CA ARG A 105 -8.00 1.65 4.89
C ARG A 105 -6.76 1.72 4.00
N VAL A 106 -5.91 2.70 4.23
CA VAL A 106 -4.57 2.76 3.65
C VAL A 106 -3.61 2.10 4.63
N LEU A 107 -2.98 1.02 4.20
CA LEU A 107 -2.09 0.21 5.05
C LEU A 107 -0.76 0.91 5.31
N ASN A 108 -0.22 0.71 6.51
CA ASN A 108 1.16 1.06 6.86
C ASN A 108 2.04 -0.21 6.81
N GLN A 109 2.43 -0.60 5.61
CA GLN A 109 3.26 -1.78 5.39
C GLN A 109 4.71 -1.52 5.83
N PRO A 110 5.53 -2.57 6.09
CA PRO A 110 6.97 -2.37 6.17
C PRO A 110 7.52 -1.72 4.90
N ALA A 111 8.36 -0.69 5.05
CA ALA A 111 8.88 0.09 3.93
C ALA A 111 9.62 -0.78 2.89
N TRP A 112 10.31 -1.84 3.34
CA TRP A 112 10.98 -2.80 2.47
C TRP A 112 9.99 -3.58 1.60
N GLU A 113 8.93 -4.14 2.20
CA GLU A 113 7.90 -4.91 1.50
C GLU A 113 7.20 -4.04 0.44
N ALA A 114 6.82 -2.81 0.82
CA ALA A 114 6.24 -1.83 -0.09
C ALA A 114 7.21 -1.49 -1.24
N LEU A 115 8.49 -1.23 -0.95
CA LEU A 115 9.50 -0.89 -1.96
C LEU A 115 9.61 -1.99 -3.04
N ILE A 116 9.79 -3.23 -2.62
CA ILE A 116 9.92 -4.36 -3.56
C ILE A 116 8.63 -4.57 -4.36
N ALA A 117 7.47 -4.56 -3.70
CA ALA A 117 6.19 -4.74 -4.37
C ALA A 117 5.90 -3.62 -5.38
N PHE A 118 6.25 -2.37 -5.07
CA PHE A 118 5.98 -1.25 -5.98
C PHE A 118 7.02 -1.11 -7.10
N ILE A 119 8.27 -1.57 -6.95
CA ILE A 119 9.19 -1.75 -8.09
C ILE A 119 8.59 -2.78 -9.07
N ILE A 120 8.07 -3.91 -8.57
CA ILE A 120 7.39 -4.93 -9.39
C ILE A 120 6.15 -4.33 -10.08
N SER A 121 5.47 -3.37 -9.45
CA SER A 121 4.27 -2.73 -9.98
C SER A 121 4.50 -1.80 -11.17
N ALA A 122 5.71 -1.32 -11.39
CA ALA A 122 6.02 -0.37 -12.45
C ALA A 122 5.63 -0.93 -13.83
N ASN A 123 4.79 -0.23 -14.59
CA ASN A 123 4.28 -0.66 -15.90
C ASN A 123 3.74 -2.10 -15.92
N ASN A 124 2.85 -2.42 -14.98
CA ASN A 124 2.31 -3.77 -14.77
C ASN A 124 0.83 -3.71 -14.37
N ASN A 125 0.10 -4.83 -14.43
CA ASN A 125 -1.27 -4.92 -13.96
C ASN A 125 -1.36 -5.66 -12.61
N VAL A 126 -2.42 -5.39 -11.84
CA VAL A 126 -2.60 -5.87 -10.46
C VAL A 126 -2.52 -7.39 -10.34
N SER A 127 -3.17 -8.14 -11.25
CA SER A 127 -3.15 -9.61 -11.21
C SER A 127 -1.74 -10.16 -11.42
N ARG A 128 -1.00 -9.60 -12.39
CA ARG A 128 0.37 -10.02 -12.67
C ARG A 128 1.32 -9.62 -11.54
N ILE A 129 1.17 -8.42 -10.96
CA ILE A 129 1.97 -7.99 -9.80
C ILE A 129 1.79 -8.99 -8.67
N ARG A 130 0.55 -9.31 -8.30
CA ARG A 130 0.24 -10.29 -7.25
C ARG A 130 0.92 -11.64 -7.53
N GLY A 131 0.78 -12.18 -8.73
CA GLY A 131 1.41 -13.45 -9.10
C GLY A 131 2.94 -13.42 -9.00
N ILE A 132 3.59 -12.31 -9.38
CA ILE A 132 5.05 -12.16 -9.26
C ILE A 132 5.46 -12.08 -7.79
N VAL A 133 4.79 -11.25 -6.99
CA VAL A 133 5.08 -11.10 -5.56
C VAL A 133 4.94 -12.46 -4.85
N LEU A 134 3.86 -13.19 -5.09
CA LEU A 134 3.65 -14.49 -4.45
C LEU A 134 4.74 -15.51 -4.82
N ARG A 135 5.15 -15.60 -6.09
CA ARG A 135 6.28 -16.46 -6.50
C ARG A 135 7.60 -16.01 -5.89
N LEU A 136 7.82 -14.70 -5.77
CA LEU A 136 9.01 -14.17 -5.09
C LEU A 136 9.08 -14.64 -3.63
N LEU A 137 7.97 -14.55 -2.90
CA LEU A 137 7.87 -14.99 -1.52
C LEU A 137 8.09 -16.52 -1.40
N GLU A 138 7.49 -17.29 -2.30
CA GLU A 138 7.60 -18.76 -2.33
C GLU A 138 9.02 -19.23 -2.64
N THR A 139 9.75 -18.51 -3.52
CA THR A 139 11.07 -18.94 -4.00
C THR A 139 12.21 -18.37 -3.15
N LEU A 140 12.15 -17.12 -2.77
CA LEU A 140 13.21 -16.40 -2.08
C LEU A 140 12.86 -15.99 -0.65
N GLY A 141 11.58 -16.07 -0.26
CA GLY A 141 11.14 -15.78 1.09
C GLY A 141 11.41 -16.93 2.07
N GLU A 142 11.19 -16.67 3.34
CA GLU A 142 11.16 -17.67 4.42
C GLU A 142 9.77 -17.63 5.05
N ASP A 143 9.13 -18.79 5.19
CA ASP A 143 7.78 -18.93 5.76
C ASP A 143 6.75 -17.98 5.15
N GLY A 144 6.88 -17.68 3.85
CA GLY A 144 5.98 -16.78 3.11
C GLY A 144 6.23 -15.28 3.33
N ALA A 145 7.27 -14.90 4.07
CA ALA A 145 7.69 -13.52 4.24
C ALA A 145 8.46 -13.01 3.01
N PHE A 146 8.60 -11.69 2.88
CA PHE A 146 9.47 -11.10 1.87
C PHE A 146 10.94 -11.51 2.10
N PRO A 147 11.71 -11.79 1.02
CA PRO A 147 13.14 -12.06 1.15
C PRO A 147 13.84 -10.86 1.78
N THR A 148 14.84 -11.13 2.62
CA THR A 148 15.68 -10.08 3.19
C THR A 148 16.46 -9.35 2.09
N PRO A 149 16.94 -8.11 2.32
CA PRO A 149 17.78 -7.41 1.37
C PRO A 149 19.00 -8.23 0.93
N GLU A 150 19.64 -8.97 1.86
CA GLU A 150 20.79 -9.83 1.59
C GLU A 150 20.43 -10.96 0.63
N ARG A 151 19.31 -11.64 0.89
CA ARG A 151 18.84 -12.76 0.07
C ARG A 151 18.43 -12.32 -1.32
N LEU A 152 17.73 -11.20 -1.43
CA LEU A 152 17.32 -10.67 -2.74
C LEU A 152 18.51 -10.12 -3.54
N ALA A 153 19.49 -9.49 -2.87
CA ALA A 153 20.72 -9.02 -3.51
C ALA A 153 21.64 -10.15 -3.99
N ALA A 154 21.55 -11.33 -3.37
CA ALA A 154 22.30 -12.53 -3.77
C ALA A 154 21.59 -13.37 -4.84
N ALA A 155 20.35 -13.05 -5.20
CA ALA A 155 19.59 -13.75 -6.23
C ALA A 155 20.20 -13.47 -7.62
N ASP A 156 20.22 -14.49 -8.48
CA ASP A 156 20.59 -14.29 -9.88
C ASP A 156 19.44 -13.67 -10.69
N GLU A 157 19.81 -12.94 -11.74
CA GLU A 157 18.85 -12.22 -12.57
C GLU A 157 17.93 -13.17 -13.35
N GLU A 158 18.43 -14.35 -13.75
CA GLU A 158 17.68 -15.34 -14.50
C GLU A 158 16.55 -15.92 -13.64
N THR A 159 16.82 -16.25 -12.39
CA THR A 159 15.80 -16.65 -11.40
C THR A 159 14.70 -15.59 -11.29
N LEU A 160 15.04 -14.32 -11.07
CA LEU A 160 14.04 -13.25 -10.96
C LEU A 160 13.25 -13.05 -12.26
N ARG A 161 13.88 -13.18 -13.42
CA ARG A 161 13.20 -13.16 -14.72
C ARG A 161 12.21 -14.32 -14.87
N GLY A 162 12.61 -15.52 -14.43
CA GLY A 162 11.76 -16.72 -14.37
C GLY A 162 10.53 -16.54 -13.48
N LEU A 163 10.64 -15.81 -12.37
CA LEU A 163 9.51 -15.43 -11.52
C LEU A 163 8.55 -14.40 -12.17
N GLY A 164 8.95 -13.83 -13.32
CA GLY A 164 8.15 -12.89 -14.09
C GLY A 164 8.49 -11.41 -13.85
N CYS A 165 9.58 -11.11 -13.12
CA CYS A 165 10.03 -9.74 -12.87
C CYS A 165 10.46 -9.01 -14.16
N GLY A 166 10.90 -9.78 -15.20
CA GLY A 166 11.28 -9.24 -16.50
C GLY A 166 12.42 -8.23 -16.37
N TYR A 167 12.29 -7.06 -17.02
CA TYR A 167 13.30 -6.00 -17.00
C TYR A 167 13.52 -5.36 -15.61
N ARG A 168 12.68 -5.68 -14.62
CA ARG A 168 12.79 -5.17 -13.24
C ARG A 168 13.76 -6.00 -12.39
N ALA A 169 14.16 -7.20 -12.87
CA ALA A 169 15.06 -8.07 -12.14
C ALA A 169 16.36 -7.36 -11.70
N PRO A 170 17.11 -6.67 -12.59
CA PRO A 170 18.30 -5.94 -12.18
C PRO A 170 18.00 -4.79 -11.21
N TYR A 171 16.84 -4.15 -11.30
CA TYR A 171 16.46 -3.09 -10.36
C TYR A 171 16.23 -3.64 -8.95
N LEU A 172 15.60 -4.81 -8.84
CA LEU A 172 15.36 -5.48 -7.55
C LEU A 172 16.69 -5.88 -6.89
N ILE A 173 17.62 -6.44 -7.65
CA ILE A 173 18.95 -6.83 -7.17
C ILE A 173 19.75 -5.61 -6.69
N ASP A 174 19.84 -4.56 -7.53
CA ASP A 174 20.59 -3.35 -7.19
C ASP A 174 19.99 -2.62 -5.98
N THR A 175 18.66 -2.46 -5.96
CA THR A 175 17.99 -1.84 -4.82
C THR A 175 18.17 -2.65 -3.54
N ALA A 176 18.11 -3.98 -3.62
CA ALA A 176 18.38 -4.85 -2.48
C ALA A 176 19.82 -4.72 -1.98
N ALA A 177 20.80 -4.69 -2.89
CA ALA A 177 22.20 -4.47 -2.56
C ALA A 177 22.40 -3.13 -1.84
N ARG A 178 21.79 -2.06 -2.34
CA ARG A 178 21.89 -0.72 -1.72
C ARG A 178 21.30 -0.68 -0.32
N VAL A 179 20.15 -1.35 -0.08
CA VAL A 179 19.55 -1.45 1.26
C VAL A 179 20.44 -2.27 2.19
N ARG A 180 20.95 -3.42 1.74
CA ARG A 180 21.92 -4.23 2.48
C ARG A 180 23.18 -3.43 2.86
N ASP A 181 23.67 -2.61 1.93
CA ASP A 181 24.93 -1.85 2.08
C ASP A 181 24.74 -0.49 2.78
N GLY A 182 23.58 -0.26 3.41
CA GLY A 182 23.37 0.87 4.32
C GLY A 182 22.41 1.95 3.85
N PHE A 183 21.62 1.74 2.79
CA PHE A 183 20.50 2.61 2.51
C PHE A 183 19.38 2.35 3.53
N ASP A 184 19.34 3.16 4.59
CA ASP A 184 18.45 2.97 5.73
C ASP A 184 17.04 3.52 5.43
N LEU A 185 16.10 2.63 5.08
CA LEU A 185 14.70 2.94 4.83
C LEU A 185 14.01 3.57 6.06
N ARG A 186 14.42 3.20 7.28
CA ARG A 186 13.84 3.76 8.50
C ARG A 186 14.22 5.24 8.66
N SER A 187 15.48 5.57 8.44
CA SER A 187 15.92 6.97 8.43
C SER A 187 15.24 7.78 7.34
N VAL A 188 15.06 7.20 6.15
CA VAL A 188 14.31 7.86 5.05
C VAL A 188 12.84 8.10 5.44
N SER A 189 12.18 7.15 6.10
CA SER A 189 10.79 7.30 6.56
C SER A 189 10.60 8.45 7.56
N ALA A 190 11.65 8.84 8.29
CA ALA A 190 11.62 9.94 9.25
C ALA A 190 11.84 11.33 8.61
N LEU A 191 12.22 11.39 7.33
CA LEU A 191 12.45 12.66 6.61
C LEU A 191 11.10 13.30 6.22
N PRO A 192 11.08 14.64 6.02
CA PRO A 192 9.98 15.30 5.35
C PRO A 192 9.71 14.69 3.96
N TYR A 193 8.46 14.74 3.50
CA TYR A 193 8.00 14.12 2.24
C TYR A 193 8.94 14.38 1.05
N GLU A 194 9.27 15.64 0.77
CA GLU A 194 10.11 16.00 -0.38
C GLU A 194 11.55 15.45 -0.29
N GLU A 195 12.09 15.38 0.92
CA GLU A 195 13.44 14.83 1.16
C GLU A 195 13.43 13.31 1.04
N ALA A 196 12.44 12.65 1.64
CA ALA A 196 12.23 11.20 1.50
C ALA A 196 12.04 10.82 0.02
N HIS A 197 11.23 11.60 -0.72
CA HIS A 197 11.00 11.40 -2.15
C HIS A 197 12.32 11.44 -2.94
N LYS A 198 13.11 12.49 -2.77
CA LYS A 198 14.44 12.62 -3.42
C LYS A 198 15.37 11.47 -3.07
N ARG A 199 15.37 11.03 -1.84
CA ARG A 199 16.19 9.87 -1.40
C ARG A 199 15.74 8.59 -2.09
N LEU A 200 14.44 8.32 -2.16
CA LEU A 200 13.89 7.14 -2.83
C LEU A 200 14.19 7.12 -4.33
N LEU A 201 14.16 8.27 -5.02
CA LEU A 201 14.50 8.38 -6.44
C LEU A 201 15.95 7.97 -6.76
N THR A 202 16.85 7.88 -5.78
CA THR A 202 18.22 7.38 -6.01
C THR A 202 18.28 5.86 -6.16
N LEU A 203 17.21 5.13 -5.82
CA LEU A 203 17.15 3.67 -5.94
C LEU A 203 16.76 3.24 -7.36
N SER A 204 17.34 2.14 -7.81
CA SER A 204 17.05 1.57 -9.13
C SER A 204 15.59 1.13 -9.25
N GLY A 205 14.93 1.47 -10.34
CA GLY A 205 13.53 1.14 -10.57
C GLY A 205 12.53 2.00 -9.80
N VAL A 206 12.98 3.00 -9.06
CA VAL A 206 12.15 3.95 -8.32
C VAL A 206 12.05 5.27 -9.08
N GLY A 207 10.91 5.49 -9.74
CA GLY A 207 10.51 6.80 -10.28
C GLY A 207 9.49 7.46 -9.36
N ASP A 208 9.01 8.66 -9.72
CA ASP A 208 8.07 9.45 -8.89
C ASP A 208 6.88 8.64 -8.35
N LYS A 209 6.18 7.88 -9.22
CA LYS A 209 5.02 7.07 -8.81
C LYS A 209 5.39 6.00 -7.79
N VAL A 210 6.53 5.33 -7.98
CA VAL A 210 6.98 4.28 -7.04
C VAL A 210 7.40 4.91 -5.72
N ALA A 211 8.12 6.03 -5.75
CA ALA A 211 8.49 6.78 -4.54
C ALA A 211 7.25 7.20 -3.74
N ASP A 212 6.25 7.78 -4.40
CA ASP A 212 4.98 8.15 -3.73
C ASP A 212 4.25 6.92 -3.16
N CYS A 213 4.23 5.79 -3.87
CA CYS A 213 3.63 4.56 -3.34
C CYS A 213 4.37 4.04 -2.10
N VAL A 214 5.71 4.04 -2.11
CA VAL A 214 6.51 3.61 -0.95
C VAL A 214 6.27 4.53 0.24
N GLN A 215 6.23 5.84 0.01
CA GLN A 215 5.95 6.81 1.07
C GLN A 215 4.54 6.65 1.64
N LEU A 216 3.52 6.51 0.79
CA LEU A 216 2.14 6.35 1.24
C LEU A 216 1.92 5.04 1.98
N PHE A 217 2.29 3.92 1.36
CA PHE A 217 1.93 2.58 1.83
C PHE A 217 2.99 1.92 2.72
N GLY A 218 4.21 2.46 2.76
CA GLY A 218 5.32 1.87 3.49
C GLY A 218 5.99 2.80 4.50
N MET A 219 5.74 4.11 4.43
CA MET A 219 6.37 5.09 5.33
C MET A 219 5.35 5.95 6.10
N GLY A 220 4.05 5.69 5.93
CA GLY A 220 2.99 6.40 6.63
C GLY A 220 2.85 7.87 6.24
N GLN A 221 3.44 8.30 5.12
CA GLN A 221 3.37 9.69 4.65
C GLN A 221 2.09 9.92 3.85
N SER A 222 1.01 10.23 4.56
CA SER A 222 -0.35 10.34 4.01
C SER A 222 -0.53 11.44 2.96
N MET A 223 0.40 12.40 2.85
CA MET A 223 0.36 13.40 1.79
C MET A 223 0.90 12.89 0.44
N ALA A 224 1.64 11.78 0.41
CA ALA A 224 2.17 11.21 -0.83
C ALA A 224 1.04 10.85 -1.79
N PHE A 225 1.14 11.33 -3.04
CA PHE A 225 0.06 11.22 -4.03
C PHE A 225 0.55 10.50 -5.29
N PRO A 226 0.50 9.16 -5.32
CA PRO A 226 0.94 8.39 -6.47
C PRO A 226 0.11 8.69 -7.73
N VAL A 227 0.75 9.20 -8.79
CA VAL A 227 0.09 9.52 -10.05
C VAL A 227 0.43 8.46 -11.10
N ASP A 228 -0.43 7.45 -11.22
CA ASP A 228 -0.43 6.50 -12.33
C ASP A 228 -1.36 6.97 -13.46
N VAL A 229 -1.55 6.15 -14.49
CA VAL A 229 -2.42 6.47 -15.64
C VAL A 229 -3.89 6.62 -15.25
N TRP A 230 -4.36 5.90 -14.22
CA TRP A 230 -5.73 6.00 -13.74
C TRP A 230 -5.95 7.26 -12.94
N VAL A 231 -5.03 7.56 -12.01
CA VAL A 231 -5.08 8.78 -11.19
C VAL A 231 -4.89 10.01 -12.06
N GLU A 232 -3.99 9.99 -13.05
CA GLU A 232 -3.82 11.08 -14.00
C GLU A 232 -5.14 11.36 -14.75
N ARG A 233 -5.77 10.32 -15.31
CA ARG A 233 -7.05 10.46 -16.01
C ARG A 233 -8.14 10.99 -15.10
N LEU A 234 -8.27 10.46 -13.90
CA LEU A 234 -9.23 10.86 -12.89
C LEU A 234 -9.07 12.34 -12.51
N MET A 235 -7.85 12.76 -12.23
CA MET A 235 -7.55 14.14 -11.84
C MET A 235 -7.88 15.12 -12.97
N LYS A 236 -7.52 14.79 -14.21
CA LYS A 236 -7.85 15.59 -15.39
C LYS A 236 -9.35 15.64 -15.69
N THR A 237 -10.10 14.60 -15.32
CA THR A 237 -11.54 14.57 -15.52
C THR A 237 -12.27 15.47 -14.52
N TRP A 238 -11.83 15.54 -13.27
CA TRP A 238 -12.62 16.13 -12.18
C TRP A 238 -11.99 17.34 -11.50
N PHE A 239 -10.66 17.50 -11.53
CA PHE A 239 -9.99 18.44 -10.63
C PHE A 239 -9.04 19.42 -11.31
N VAL A 240 -8.42 19.05 -12.43
CA VAL A 240 -7.39 19.86 -13.08
C VAL A 240 -7.59 19.93 -14.60
N PRO A 241 -7.00 20.91 -15.30
CA PRO A 241 -7.04 20.96 -16.75
C PRO A 241 -6.45 19.71 -17.42
N GLU A 242 -6.96 19.34 -18.61
CA GLU A 242 -6.46 18.22 -19.42
C GLU A 242 -4.96 18.32 -19.73
N THR A 243 -4.43 19.54 -19.81
CA THR A 243 -3.03 19.82 -20.11
C THR A 243 -2.09 19.63 -18.91
N ALA A 244 -2.63 19.42 -17.70
CA ALA A 244 -1.83 19.32 -16.49
C ALA A 244 -0.86 18.13 -16.54
N GLY A 245 0.40 18.38 -16.25
CA GLY A 245 1.42 17.35 -16.07
C GLY A 245 1.34 16.70 -14.68
N LYS A 246 2.04 15.56 -14.50
CA LYS A 246 1.99 14.80 -13.23
C LYS A 246 2.44 15.60 -12.00
N ALA A 247 3.44 16.46 -12.16
CA ALA A 247 3.91 17.35 -11.09
C ALA A 247 2.85 18.40 -10.69
N GLU A 248 2.11 18.93 -11.68
CA GLU A 248 1.00 19.86 -11.42
C GLU A 248 -0.18 19.15 -10.75
N ILE A 249 -0.48 17.91 -11.17
CA ILE A 249 -1.50 17.08 -10.53
C ILE A 249 -1.17 16.85 -9.05
N ARG A 250 0.07 16.48 -8.71
CA ARG A 250 0.49 16.31 -7.31
C ARG A 250 0.34 17.59 -6.51
N ARG A 251 0.80 18.72 -7.06
CA ARG A 251 0.66 20.03 -6.40
C ARG A 251 -0.80 20.37 -6.16
N ALA A 252 -1.64 20.26 -7.18
CA ALA A 252 -3.07 20.50 -7.05
C ALA A 252 -3.73 19.59 -6.00
N ALA A 253 -3.34 18.32 -5.92
CA ALA A 253 -3.83 17.40 -4.90
C ALA A 253 -3.41 17.83 -3.49
N HIS A 254 -2.19 18.27 -3.29
CA HIS A 254 -1.72 18.82 -2.00
C HIS A 254 -2.46 20.11 -1.63
N ASP A 255 -2.69 21.00 -2.59
CA ASP A 255 -3.44 22.25 -2.36
C ASP A 255 -4.91 21.97 -1.97
N MET A 256 -5.54 20.95 -2.56
CA MET A 256 -6.94 20.59 -2.31
C MET A 256 -7.13 19.74 -1.05
N PHE A 257 -6.26 18.77 -0.82
CA PHE A 257 -6.48 17.70 0.16
C PHE A 257 -5.48 17.74 1.32
N GLY A 258 -4.43 18.56 1.24
CA GLY A 258 -3.43 18.73 2.29
C GLY A 258 -2.67 17.45 2.61
N ASP A 259 -2.39 17.29 3.90
CA ASP A 259 -1.59 16.16 4.42
C ASP A 259 -2.24 14.78 4.26
N ASP A 260 -3.53 14.72 3.89
CA ASP A 260 -4.25 13.46 3.69
C ASP A 260 -4.48 13.14 2.20
N ALA A 261 -3.78 13.81 1.30
CA ALA A 261 -3.99 13.69 -0.15
C ALA A 261 -3.93 12.23 -0.64
N GLY A 262 -2.97 11.43 -0.16
CA GLY A 262 -2.82 10.03 -0.52
C GLY A 262 -3.95 9.13 -0.02
N LEU A 263 -4.53 9.42 1.16
CA LEU A 263 -5.66 8.66 1.69
C LEU A 263 -6.90 8.88 0.81
N ILE A 264 -7.10 10.11 0.36
CA ILE A 264 -8.20 10.48 -0.54
C ILE A 264 -7.96 9.91 -1.93
N GLN A 265 -6.70 9.96 -2.43
CA GLN A 265 -6.29 9.37 -3.69
C GLN A 265 -6.66 7.88 -3.77
N GLN A 266 -6.41 7.11 -2.71
CA GLN A 266 -6.72 5.68 -2.69
C GLN A 266 -8.22 5.42 -2.86
N SER A 267 -9.07 6.21 -2.23
CA SER A 267 -10.53 6.10 -2.40
C SER A 267 -10.98 6.49 -3.82
N LEU A 268 -10.45 7.58 -4.36
CA LEU A 268 -10.72 8.01 -5.74
C LEU A 268 -10.27 6.96 -6.77
N PHE A 269 -9.04 6.49 -6.65
CA PHE A 269 -8.46 5.45 -7.51
C PHE A 269 -9.31 4.18 -7.52
N HIS A 270 -9.69 3.72 -6.32
CA HIS A 270 -10.42 2.46 -6.20
C HIS A 270 -11.85 2.59 -6.74
N CYS A 271 -12.54 3.69 -6.46
CA CYS A 271 -13.85 3.98 -7.04
C CYS A 271 -13.81 4.05 -8.57
N ALA A 272 -12.80 4.71 -9.14
CA ALA A 272 -12.66 4.80 -10.60
C ALA A 272 -12.38 3.42 -11.21
N ARG A 273 -11.51 2.62 -10.61
CA ARG A 273 -11.17 1.27 -11.07
C ARG A 273 -12.35 0.30 -11.02
N LEU A 274 -13.21 0.41 -10.02
CA LEU A 274 -14.43 -0.39 -9.89
C LEU A 274 -15.63 0.16 -10.69
N GLY A 275 -15.47 1.30 -11.36
CA GLY A 275 -16.58 1.94 -12.08
C GLY A 275 -17.70 2.48 -11.16
N LEU A 276 -17.41 2.67 -9.86
CA LEU A 276 -18.36 3.21 -8.88
C LEU A 276 -18.57 4.71 -9.05
N LEU A 277 -17.60 5.40 -9.64
CA LEU A 277 -17.70 6.78 -10.11
C LEU A 277 -17.38 6.79 -11.60
N LYS A 278 -18.30 7.32 -12.41
CA LYS A 278 -18.12 7.38 -13.86
C LYS A 278 -17.08 8.44 -14.22
N LEU A 279 -16.09 8.05 -15.02
CA LEU A 279 -15.12 8.95 -15.64
C LEU A 279 -15.69 9.54 -16.93
N GLU A 280 -16.90 10.11 -16.85
CA GLU A 280 -17.52 10.87 -17.93
C GLU A 280 -17.28 12.36 -17.66
N LYS A 281 -16.95 13.10 -18.74
CA LYS A 281 -16.89 14.58 -18.70
C LYS A 281 -18.29 15.15 -18.68
#